data_b7054a0ca1076e7c3319612a1cdb20bc
#
_entry.id   b7054a0ca1076e7c3319612a1cdb20bc
#
_cell.length_a   1.000
_cell.length_b   1.000
_cell.length_c   1.000
_cell.angle_alpha   90.00
_cell.angle_beta   90.00
_cell.angle_gamma   90.00
#
_symmetry.space_group_name_H-M   'P 1'
#
loop_
_entity.id
_entity.type
_entity.pdbx_description
1 polymer ?
#
loop_
_entity_poly.entity_id
_entity_poly.type
_entity_poly.pdbx_seq_one_letter_code
_entity_poly.pdbx_strand_id
1 'polypeptide(L)'
;STRRETAMCDACVIESVKQRMVSRRGLLRAAAVGTAGIAAAGMGIVPPALAAGHGSVTDLTHELHEEFPTFFGQQQFFREQKFKYAEHKFNLFELRVNEHTGTHVDAPLHFSADGLSVAELPLDKLIVPLCVVDIREKAAADPDAQLTPDDIKAWIAANGDIPENACVAMLSGWSDHLGSDKFRNADTAGKMHFPGFHVEAAKFLIEDTRAAGIAVDTLSLDHGISPDFAAHYAWLPEGRWGLEAAANLDKLPAKGATLVLGAPKHRGGTGGPARVFALV
;
A
#
# COMPACT_ATOMS: atom_id res chain seq x y z
N SER A 1 9.32 33.11 -28.18
CA SER A 1 9.09 33.28 -26.75
C SER A 1 9.60 32.04 -26.03
N THR A 2 10.86 32.05 -25.62
CA THR A 2 11.57 30.98 -24.94
C THR A 2 11.32 31.10 -23.45
N ARG A 3 10.68 30.11 -22.85
CA ARG A 3 10.47 30.00 -21.38
C ARG A 3 11.81 29.75 -20.67
N ARG A 4 12.27 30.75 -19.93
CA ARG A 4 13.29 30.64 -18.88
C ARG A 4 12.56 30.47 -17.55
N GLU A 5 12.06 29.30 -17.20
CA GLU A 5 11.29 29.14 -15.95
C GLU A 5 11.81 28.09 -14.98
N THR A 6 12.85 27.33 -15.33
CA THR A 6 13.27 26.21 -14.46
C THR A 6 14.54 26.46 -13.63
N ALA A 7 15.36 27.45 -13.97
CA ALA A 7 16.64 27.66 -13.28
C ALA A 7 16.53 28.50 -11.98
N MET A 8 15.42 29.21 -11.77
CA MET A 8 15.28 30.15 -10.64
C MET A 8 14.80 29.47 -9.33
N CYS A 9 14.17 28.28 -9.41
CA CYS A 9 13.59 27.62 -8.26
C CYS A 9 14.63 26.96 -7.35
N ASP A 10 15.62 26.30 -7.92
CA ASP A 10 16.61 25.52 -7.16
C ASP A 10 17.59 26.42 -6.40
N ALA A 11 18.08 27.48 -7.04
CA ALA A 11 18.98 28.46 -6.39
C ALA A 11 18.29 29.21 -5.23
N CYS A 12 17.01 29.58 -5.39
CA CYS A 12 16.24 30.25 -4.36
C CYS A 12 15.95 29.35 -3.15
N VAL A 13 15.68 28.07 -3.38
CA VAL A 13 15.48 27.09 -2.30
C VAL A 13 16.76 26.86 -1.53
N ILE A 14 17.89 26.67 -2.23
CA ILE A 14 19.20 26.47 -1.60
C ILE A 14 19.59 27.68 -0.74
N GLU A 15 19.42 28.88 -1.26
CA GLU A 15 19.75 30.12 -0.54
C GLU A 15 18.81 30.34 0.68
N SER A 16 17.52 30.08 0.53
CA SER A 16 16.55 30.15 1.63
C SER A 16 16.86 29.13 2.74
N VAL A 17 17.26 27.91 2.39
CA VAL A 17 17.66 26.88 3.37
C VAL A 17 18.93 27.28 4.08
N LYS A 18 19.94 27.83 3.38
CA LYS A 18 21.17 28.32 3.98
C LYS A 18 20.94 29.47 4.97
N GLN A 19 20.06 30.43 4.62
CA GLN A 19 19.74 31.60 5.46
C GLN A 19 18.89 31.23 6.69
N ARG A 20 18.08 30.18 6.62
CA ARG A 20 17.22 29.71 7.73
C ARG A 20 17.87 28.68 8.65
N MET A 21 19.15 28.33 8.44
CA MET A 21 19.87 27.50 9.39
C MET A 21 20.16 28.29 10.67
N VAL A 22 19.11 28.47 11.50
CA VAL A 22 19.25 28.90 12.88
C VAL A 22 20.17 27.90 13.59
N SER A 23 21.36 28.34 13.99
CA SER A 23 22.29 27.47 14.67
C SER A 23 21.61 26.89 15.92
N ARG A 24 21.83 25.61 16.24
CA ARG A 24 21.33 24.98 17.48
C ARG A 24 21.66 25.83 18.73
N ARG A 25 22.74 26.63 18.68
CA ARG A 25 23.09 27.62 19.73
C ARG A 25 22.10 28.80 19.82
N GLY A 26 21.50 29.24 18.70
CA GLY A 26 20.46 30.27 18.70
C GLY A 26 19.14 29.80 19.33
N LEU A 27 18.76 28.55 19.11
CA LEU A 27 17.59 27.93 19.68
C LEU A 27 17.71 27.78 21.22
N LEU A 28 18.88 27.37 21.70
CA LEU A 28 19.19 27.23 23.14
C LEU A 28 19.27 28.58 23.86
N ARG A 29 19.66 29.67 23.19
CA ARG A 29 19.64 31.02 23.79
C ARG A 29 18.23 31.61 23.87
N ALA A 30 17.33 31.26 22.94
CA ALA A 30 15.92 31.69 23.02
C ALA A 30 15.15 30.98 24.13
N ALA A 31 15.51 29.74 24.48
CA ALA A 31 14.90 28.97 25.58
C ALA A 31 15.36 29.44 26.99
N ALA A 32 16.47 30.15 27.08
CA ALA A 32 17.03 30.59 28.40
C ALA A 32 16.46 31.93 28.96
N VAL A 33 15.62 32.64 28.21
CA VAL A 33 15.05 33.94 28.63
C VAL A 33 13.61 33.82 29.11
N GLY A 34 13.00 32.64 29.10
CA GLY A 34 11.55 32.40 29.36
C GLY A 34 11.18 31.84 30.74
N THR A 35 12.09 31.80 31.73
CA THR A 35 11.74 31.28 33.07
C THR A 35 11.77 32.34 34.15
N ALA A 36 10.79 33.24 34.16
CA ALA A 36 10.41 34.01 35.35
C ALA A 36 8.90 34.29 35.30
N GLY A 37 8.16 33.53 36.06
CA GLY A 37 6.87 33.93 36.66
C GLY A 37 5.61 33.72 35.80
N ILE A 38 4.96 32.58 35.92
CA ILE A 38 3.50 32.50 35.97
C ILE A 38 3.13 31.48 37.05
N ALA A 39 2.56 32.03 38.14
CA ALA A 39 1.95 31.26 39.20
C ALA A 39 0.67 30.55 38.71
N ALA A 40 0.45 29.39 39.26
CA ALA A 40 -0.68 28.50 39.19
C ALA A 40 -2.05 29.15 38.93
N ALA A 41 -2.65 28.82 37.81
CA ALA A 41 -4.08 28.63 37.68
C ALA A 41 -4.28 27.24 37.02
N GLY A 42 -4.99 26.35 37.70
CA GLY A 42 -5.17 24.96 37.33
C GLY A 42 -5.85 24.82 35.99
N MET A 43 -5.07 24.73 34.94
CA MET A 43 -5.45 24.13 33.68
C MET A 43 -4.95 22.69 33.73
N GLY A 44 -5.88 21.78 33.91
CA GLY A 44 -5.62 20.38 33.69
C GLY A 44 -4.98 20.23 32.33
N ILE A 45 -3.69 19.90 32.32
CA ILE A 45 -3.03 19.35 31.11
C ILE A 45 -3.77 18.04 30.85
N VAL A 46 -4.77 18.08 29.97
CA VAL A 46 -5.28 16.85 29.36
C VAL A 46 -4.08 16.27 28.63
N PRO A 47 -3.52 15.14 29.08
CA PRO A 47 -2.50 14.49 28.30
C PRO A 47 -3.13 14.26 26.93
N PRO A 48 -2.38 14.43 25.82
CA PRO A 48 -2.91 14.02 24.52
C PRO A 48 -3.49 12.64 24.73
N ALA A 49 -4.77 12.47 24.46
CA ALA A 49 -5.39 11.16 24.48
C ALA A 49 -4.53 10.32 23.52
N LEU A 50 -3.63 9.52 24.08
CA LEU A 50 -3.05 8.42 23.35
C LEU A 50 -4.25 7.68 22.82
N ALA A 51 -4.36 7.59 21.48
CA ALA A 51 -5.47 6.93 20.82
C ALA A 51 -5.70 5.61 21.56
N ALA A 52 -6.86 5.52 22.21
CA ALA A 52 -7.13 4.43 23.11
C ALA A 52 -7.11 3.14 22.30
N GLY A 53 -6.03 2.34 22.46
CA GLY A 53 -6.13 0.91 22.32
C GLY A 53 -6.30 0.35 20.92
N HIS A 54 -5.44 0.74 19.96
CA HIS A 54 -5.05 -0.27 18.96
C HIS A 54 -3.90 -1.08 19.59
N GLY A 55 -4.12 -2.38 19.85
CA GLY A 55 -3.18 -3.22 20.58
C GLY A 55 -1.81 -3.32 19.90
N SER A 56 -1.78 -3.44 18.58
CA SER A 56 -0.56 -3.43 17.77
C SER A 56 -0.79 -2.90 16.36
N VAL A 57 0.29 -2.47 15.72
CA VAL A 57 0.28 -2.04 14.32
C VAL A 57 1.19 -2.97 13.52
N THR A 58 0.66 -3.58 12.48
CA THR A 58 1.43 -4.44 11.57
C THR A 58 1.59 -3.74 10.23
N ASP A 59 2.83 -3.54 9.79
CA ASP A 59 3.15 -2.99 8.48
C ASP A 59 2.92 -4.05 7.40
N LEU A 60 2.08 -3.75 6.44
CA LEU A 60 1.73 -4.63 5.31
C LEU A 60 2.40 -4.20 4.00
N THR A 61 3.43 -3.35 4.09
CA THR A 61 4.12 -2.77 2.94
C THR A 61 5.53 -3.32 2.82
N HIS A 62 5.88 -3.83 1.65
CA HIS A 62 7.28 -4.13 1.32
C HIS A 62 8.07 -2.85 1.06
N GLU A 63 9.37 -2.87 1.40
CA GLU A 63 10.27 -1.78 1.03
C GLU A 63 10.42 -1.74 -0.49
N LEU A 64 10.13 -0.58 -1.08
CA LEU A 64 10.27 -0.37 -2.52
C LEU A 64 11.69 0.10 -2.86
N HIS A 65 12.34 -0.63 -3.76
CA HIS A 65 13.71 -0.38 -4.21
C HIS A 65 13.86 -0.69 -5.70
N GLU A 66 15.00 -0.35 -6.27
CA GLU A 66 15.26 -0.44 -7.72
C GLU A 66 15.20 -1.87 -8.27
N GLU A 67 15.53 -2.87 -7.44
CA GLU A 67 15.49 -4.30 -7.80
C GLU A 67 14.20 -5.00 -7.38
N PHE A 68 13.17 -4.25 -6.95
CA PHE A 68 11.90 -4.88 -6.57
C PHE A 68 11.35 -5.70 -7.76
N PRO A 69 10.99 -6.98 -7.55
CA PRO A 69 10.47 -7.81 -8.62
C PRO A 69 9.13 -7.28 -9.11
N THR A 70 9.02 -7.06 -10.42
CA THR A 70 7.84 -6.49 -11.06
C THR A 70 7.15 -7.49 -11.96
N PHE A 71 5.86 -7.29 -12.24
CA PHE A 71 5.09 -8.14 -13.14
C PHE A 71 5.76 -8.28 -14.51
N PHE A 72 6.26 -7.18 -15.08
CA PHE A 72 6.91 -7.19 -16.41
C PHE A 72 8.39 -7.61 -16.37
N GLY A 73 8.97 -7.86 -15.18
CA GLY A 73 10.37 -8.28 -15.05
C GLY A 73 11.38 -7.20 -15.40
N GLN A 74 10.97 -5.95 -15.50
CA GLN A 74 11.83 -4.80 -15.76
C GLN A 74 11.80 -3.85 -14.56
N GLN A 75 12.89 -3.13 -14.35
CA GLN A 75 12.94 -2.09 -13.33
C GLN A 75 11.84 -1.05 -13.56
N GLN A 76 11.01 -0.80 -12.54
CA GLN A 76 9.90 0.15 -12.59
C GLN A 76 9.96 1.22 -11.50
N PHE A 77 10.90 1.13 -10.57
CA PHE A 77 11.21 2.17 -9.61
C PHE A 77 12.61 2.70 -9.85
N PHE A 78 12.75 4.04 -9.88
CA PHE A 78 14.01 4.74 -10.13
C PHE A 78 14.14 5.88 -9.15
N ARG A 79 15.34 6.06 -8.61
CA ARG A 79 15.67 7.09 -7.64
C ARG A 79 16.96 7.81 -8.04
N GLU A 80 16.88 9.11 -8.24
CA GLU A 80 18.03 9.96 -8.56
C GLU A 80 18.25 10.97 -7.44
N GLN A 81 19.45 11.00 -6.89
CA GLN A 81 19.81 11.99 -5.88
C GLN A 81 20.09 13.34 -6.53
N LYS A 82 19.24 14.34 -6.30
CA LYS A 82 19.38 15.70 -6.82
C LYS A 82 20.25 16.58 -5.89
N PHE A 83 20.09 16.42 -4.58
CA PHE A 83 20.86 17.17 -3.59
C PHE A 83 21.45 16.24 -2.53
N LYS A 84 22.70 16.53 -2.12
CA LYS A 84 23.44 15.78 -1.09
C LYS A 84 23.68 16.67 0.11
N TYR A 85 23.52 16.16 1.31
CA TYR A 85 23.69 16.91 2.55
C TYR A 85 25.09 17.51 2.70
N ALA A 86 26.13 16.80 2.29
CA ALA A 86 27.51 17.29 2.37
C ALA A 86 27.72 18.61 1.62
N GLU A 87 27.08 18.75 0.45
CA GLU A 87 27.24 19.89 -0.46
C GLU A 87 26.16 20.96 -0.23
N HIS A 88 24.89 20.52 -0.03
CA HIS A 88 23.71 21.37 -0.09
C HIS A 88 23.02 21.57 1.27
N LYS A 89 23.46 20.85 2.32
CA LYS A 89 22.90 20.83 3.69
C LYS A 89 21.48 20.24 3.80
N PHE A 90 21.01 19.58 2.76
CA PHE A 90 19.82 18.75 2.75
C PHE A 90 19.97 17.65 1.69
N ASN A 91 19.17 16.60 1.83
CA ASN A 91 19.07 15.53 0.84
C ASN A 91 17.75 15.66 0.10
N LEU A 92 17.75 15.39 -1.21
CA LEU A 92 16.54 15.30 -2.01
C LEU A 92 16.75 14.29 -3.13
N PHE A 93 15.75 13.46 -3.33
CA PHE A 93 15.69 12.50 -4.42
C PHE A 93 14.49 12.83 -5.32
N GLU A 94 14.68 12.63 -6.60
CA GLU A 94 13.60 12.54 -7.58
C GLU A 94 13.28 11.07 -7.80
N LEU A 95 11.98 10.74 -7.81
CA LEU A 95 11.48 9.40 -8.02
C LEU A 95 10.73 9.32 -9.34
N ARG A 96 10.96 8.23 -10.08
CA ARG A 96 10.13 7.81 -11.21
C ARG A 96 9.69 6.39 -10.94
N VAL A 97 8.39 6.15 -10.91
CA VAL A 97 7.80 4.87 -10.57
C VAL A 97 6.62 4.57 -11.47
N ASN A 98 6.45 3.29 -11.84
CA ASN A 98 5.21 2.82 -12.43
C ASN A 98 4.17 2.67 -11.31
N GLU A 99 2.92 3.02 -11.58
CA GLU A 99 1.83 2.97 -10.60
C GLU A 99 1.67 1.58 -9.97
N HIS A 100 1.88 0.51 -10.74
CA HIS A 100 1.70 -0.88 -10.33
C HIS A 100 3.05 -1.53 -9.98
N THR A 101 3.71 -1.02 -8.94
CA THR A 101 5.04 -1.48 -8.50
C THR A 101 5.11 -1.53 -6.98
N GLY A 102 5.68 -2.62 -6.44
CA GLY A 102 5.77 -2.83 -4.99
C GLY A 102 4.41 -3.16 -4.38
N THR A 103 4.25 -2.91 -3.09
CA THR A 103 2.93 -2.93 -2.46
C THR A 103 2.15 -1.72 -2.99
N HIS A 104 1.09 -1.97 -3.74
CA HIS A 104 0.35 -0.92 -4.44
C HIS A 104 -1.15 -1.20 -4.48
N VAL A 105 -1.92 -0.13 -4.67
CA VAL A 105 -3.37 -0.19 -4.87
C VAL A 105 -3.68 -0.10 -6.36
N ASP A 106 -4.65 -0.92 -6.79
CA ASP A 106 -5.35 -0.80 -8.08
C ASP A 106 -6.66 -0.07 -7.87
N ALA A 107 -6.82 1.05 -8.56
CA ALA A 107 -8.09 1.76 -8.60
C ALA A 107 -9.02 1.16 -9.68
N PRO A 108 -10.36 1.36 -9.58
CA PRO A 108 -11.31 0.93 -10.61
C PRO A 108 -10.91 1.31 -12.03
N LEU A 109 -10.31 2.49 -12.21
CA LEU A 109 -9.86 2.98 -13.52
C LEU A 109 -8.80 2.07 -14.18
N HIS A 110 -8.11 1.21 -13.42
CA HIS A 110 -7.08 0.32 -13.98
C HIS A 110 -7.64 -0.66 -15.03
N PHE A 111 -8.83 -1.22 -14.79
CA PHE A 111 -9.50 -2.17 -15.70
C PHE A 111 -10.91 -1.70 -16.11
N SER A 112 -11.17 -0.40 -16.07
CA SER A 112 -12.44 0.20 -16.46
C SER A 112 -12.19 1.48 -17.25
N ALA A 113 -13.00 1.75 -18.28
CA ALA A 113 -12.84 2.93 -19.11
C ALA A 113 -13.21 4.24 -18.38
N ASP A 114 -14.12 4.16 -17.41
CA ASP A 114 -14.74 5.27 -16.70
C ASP A 114 -14.83 5.04 -15.18
N GLY A 115 -14.02 4.11 -14.65
CA GLY A 115 -13.92 3.84 -13.23
C GLY A 115 -13.30 5.01 -12.46
N LEU A 116 -13.46 4.99 -11.13
CA LEU A 116 -12.82 5.96 -10.24
C LEU A 116 -11.30 5.85 -10.33
N SER A 117 -10.62 6.98 -10.50
CA SER A 117 -9.17 7.05 -10.34
C SER A 117 -8.76 6.89 -8.87
N VAL A 118 -7.48 6.62 -8.63
CA VAL A 118 -6.94 6.48 -7.26
C VAL A 118 -7.18 7.73 -6.40
N ALA A 119 -7.21 8.92 -7.02
CA ALA A 119 -7.49 10.18 -6.33
C ALA A 119 -8.95 10.33 -5.88
N GLU A 120 -9.86 9.57 -6.48
CA GLU A 120 -11.30 9.64 -6.25
C GLU A 120 -11.81 8.53 -5.31
N LEU A 121 -10.94 7.60 -4.90
CA LEU A 121 -11.32 6.55 -3.95
C LEU A 121 -11.85 7.18 -2.65
N PRO A 122 -13.06 6.80 -2.18
CA PRO A 122 -13.65 7.34 -0.97
C PRO A 122 -12.85 6.91 0.27
N LEU A 123 -12.62 7.82 1.22
CA LEU A 123 -11.82 7.54 2.42
C LEU A 123 -12.42 6.45 3.32
N ASP A 124 -13.74 6.34 3.38
CA ASP A 124 -14.46 5.29 4.11
C ASP A 124 -14.26 3.90 3.53
N LYS A 125 -13.71 3.81 2.29
CA LYS A 125 -13.29 2.57 1.64
C LYS A 125 -11.79 2.28 1.80
N LEU A 126 -11.02 3.17 2.43
CA LEU A 126 -9.58 3.02 2.63
C LEU A 126 -9.20 2.68 4.08
N ILE A 127 -10.16 2.77 5.02
CA ILE A 127 -10.00 2.33 6.42
C ILE A 127 -11.13 1.34 6.69
N VAL A 128 -10.81 0.06 6.62
CA VAL A 128 -11.83 -0.99 6.47
C VAL A 128 -11.52 -2.22 7.33
N PRO A 129 -12.53 -3.00 7.74
CA PRO A 129 -12.28 -4.31 8.35
C PRO A 129 -11.46 -5.20 7.43
N LEU A 130 -10.54 -5.99 7.99
CA LEU A 130 -9.69 -6.93 7.25
C LEU A 130 -10.11 -8.36 7.57
N CYS A 131 -10.33 -9.14 6.52
CA CYS A 131 -10.57 -10.58 6.55
C CYS A 131 -9.42 -11.29 5.84
N VAL A 132 -8.67 -12.13 6.54
CA VAL A 132 -7.54 -12.88 5.97
C VAL A 132 -7.97 -14.31 5.70
N VAL A 133 -8.01 -14.71 4.43
CA VAL A 133 -8.31 -16.07 3.99
C VAL A 133 -7.01 -16.81 3.70
N ASP A 134 -6.69 -17.81 4.51
CA ASP A 134 -5.44 -18.55 4.44
C ASP A 134 -5.56 -19.71 3.45
N ILE A 135 -4.77 -19.66 2.38
CA ILE A 135 -4.65 -20.73 1.36
C ILE A 135 -3.22 -21.27 1.26
N ARG A 136 -2.37 -21.04 2.26
CA ARG A 136 -0.95 -21.42 2.23
C ARG A 136 -0.74 -22.91 1.93
N GLU A 137 -1.59 -23.78 2.47
CA GLU A 137 -1.51 -25.23 2.21
C GLU A 137 -1.73 -25.53 0.72
N LYS A 138 -2.73 -24.90 0.09
CA LYS A 138 -2.99 -25.02 -1.35
C LYS A 138 -1.83 -24.47 -2.17
N ALA A 139 -1.35 -23.28 -1.82
CA ALA A 139 -0.25 -22.60 -2.51
C ALA A 139 1.08 -23.36 -2.39
N ALA A 140 1.32 -24.05 -1.28
CA ALA A 140 2.50 -24.90 -1.13
C ALA A 140 2.45 -26.16 -1.99
N ALA A 141 1.25 -26.70 -2.24
CA ALA A 141 1.05 -27.87 -3.09
C ALA A 141 1.03 -27.53 -4.60
N ASP A 142 0.53 -26.35 -4.94
CA ASP A 142 0.38 -25.89 -6.32
C ASP A 142 0.67 -24.37 -6.41
N PRO A 143 1.74 -23.94 -7.11
CA PRO A 143 2.04 -22.52 -7.27
C PRO A 143 0.96 -21.76 -8.06
N ASP A 144 0.12 -22.43 -8.83
CA ASP A 144 -1.01 -21.84 -9.57
C ASP A 144 -2.33 -21.93 -8.80
N ALA A 145 -2.27 -22.21 -7.50
CA ALA A 145 -3.43 -22.28 -6.62
C ALA A 145 -4.25 -20.97 -6.68
N GLN A 146 -5.56 -21.13 -6.59
CA GLN A 146 -6.47 -20.00 -6.60
C GLN A 146 -7.35 -20.01 -5.34
N LEU A 147 -7.60 -18.82 -4.78
CA LEU A 147 -8.62 -18.62 -3.77
C LEU A 147 -9.99 -18.73 -4.44
N THR A 148 -10.77 -19.71 -4.02
CA THR A 148 -12.06 -20.06 -4.63
C THR A 148 -13.25 -19.63 -3.76
N PRO A 149 -14.50 -19.64 -4.29
CA PRO A 149 -15.69 -19.40 -3.48
C PRO A 149 -15.81 -20.34 -2.27
N ASP A 150 -15.35 -21.58 -2.40
CA ASP A 150 -15.42 -22.56 -1.32
C ASP A 150 -14.46 -22.22 -0.18
N ASP A 151 -13.29 -21.65 -0.47
CA ASP A 151 -12.36 -21.15 0.55
C ASP A 151 -13.01 -20.01 1.34
N ILE A 152 -13.69 -19.08 0.65
CA ILE A 152 -14.40 -17.96 1.28
C ILE A 152 -15.56 -18.47 2.13
N LYS A 153 -16.36 -19.41 1.63
CA LYS A 153 -17.47 -20.02 2.39
C LYS A 153 -16.97 -20.77 3.63
N ALA A 154 -15.85 -21.49 3.51
CA ALA A 154 -15.22 -22.14 4.66
C ALA A 154 -14.73 -21.11 5.69
N TRP A 155 -14.15 -20.01 5.23
CA TRP A 155 -13.75 -18.90 6.09
C TRP A 155 -14.96 -18.28 6.82
N ILE A 156 -16.07 -18.03 6.11
CA ILE A 156 -17.31 -17.49 6.69
C ILE A 156 -17.88 -18.46 7.74
N ALA A 157 -17.89 -19.76 7.45
CA ALA A 157 -18.36 -20.76 8.41
C ALA A 157 -17.56 -20.76 9.71
N ALA A 158 -16.26 -20.49 9.65
CA ALA A 158 -15.36 -20.47 10.81
C ALA A 158 -15.36 -19.13 11.56
N ASN A 159 -15.53 -18.00 10.86
CA ASN A 159 -15.30 -16.66 11.40
C ASN A 159 -16.54 -15.75 11.39
N GLY A 160 -17.67 -16.23 10.83
CA GLY A 160 -18.88 -15.45 10.61
C GLY A 160 -18.79 -14.53 9.39
N ASP A 161 -19.85 -13.83 9.08
CA ASP A 161 -20.01 -13.03 7.88
C ASP A 161 -18.88 -12.01 7.65
N ILE A 162 -18.58 -11.77 6.38
CA ILE A 162 -17.66 -10.71 5.95
C ILE A 162 -18.30 -9.36 6.29
N PRO A 163 -17.61 -8.49 7.07
CA PRO A 163 -18.17 -7.18 7.43
C PRO A 163 -18.42 -6.30 6.20
N GLU A 164 -19.35 -5.37 6.33
CA GLU A 164 -19.57 -4.35 5.30
C GLU A 164 -18.29 -3.53 5.07
N ASN A 165 -17.99 -3.24 3.82
CA ASN A 165 -16.78 -2.54 3.35
C ASN A 165 -15.45 -3.25 3.67
N ALA A 166 -15.46 -4.53 4.06
CA ALA A 166 -14.22 -5.23 4.36
C ALA A 166 -13.27 -5.34 3.14
N CYS A 167 -11.98 -5.46 3.43
CA CYS A 167 -10.99 -6.02 2.51
C CYS A 167 -10.88 -7.52 2.78
N VAL A 168 -10.99 -8.34 1.73
CA VAL A 168 -10.73 -9.78 1.79
C VAL A 168 -9.34 -10.05 1.23
N ALA A 169 -8.42 -10.43 2.10
CA ALA A 169 -7.02 -10.68 1.74
C ALA A 169 -6.75 -12.19 1.60
N MET A 170 -6.16 -12.57 0.49
CA MET A 170 -5.61 -13.90 0.28
C MET A 170 -4.22 -13.99 0.91
N LEU A 171 -4.05 -14.88 1.87
CA LEU A 171 -2.74 -15.25 2.42
C LEU A 171 -2.28 -16.54 1.76
N SER A 172 -1.37 -16.43 0.82
CA SER A 172 -0.75 -17.57 0.15
C SER A 172 0.64 -17.93 0.69
N GLY A 173 1.25 -17.05 1.50
CA GLY A 173 2.64 -17.16 1.98
C GLY A 173 3.65 -16.75 0.91
N TRP A 174 3.18 -16.18 -0.19
CA TRP A 174 4.06 -15.84 -1.32
C TRP A 174 5.02 -14.70 -1.01
N SER A 175 4.66 -13.80 -0.12
CA SER A 175 5.51 -12.68 0.32
C SER A 175 6.87 -13.14 0.88
N ASP A 176 6.96 -14.37 1.41
CA ASP A 176 8.21 -14.96 1.91
C ASP A 176 9.25 -15.21 0.81
N HIS A 177 8.82 -15.20 -0.45
CA HIS A 177 9.69 -15.38 -1.61
C HIS A 177 10.26 -14.07 -2.16
N LEU A 178 9.87 -12.91 -1.59
CA LEU A 178 10.48 -11.64 -1.96
C LEU A 178 12.00 -11.67 -1.75
N GLY A 179 12.74 -11.14 -2.72
CA GLY A 179 14.21 -11.22 -2.72
C GLY A 179 14.78 -12.46 -3.41
N SER A 180 13.92 -13.30 -4.01
CA SER A 180 14.32 -14.42 -4.86
C SER A 180 13.52 -14.43 -6.17
N ASP A 181 14.04 -15.14 -7.18
CA ASP A 181 13.35 -15.33 -8.46
C ASP A 181 11.99 -16.02 -8.30
N LYS A 182 11.79 -16.70 -7.17
CA LYS A 182 10.53 -17.39 -6.87
C LYS A 182 9.38 -16.43 -6.63
N PHE A 183 9.62 -15.16 -6.31
CA PHE A 183 8.52 -14.19 -6.17
C PHE A 183 7.79 -13.98 -7.52
N ARG A 184 8.52 -13.89 -8.63
CA ARG A 184 7.95 -13.92 -9.98
C ARG A 184 7.65 -15.33 -10.47
N ASN A 185 8.48 -16.29 -10.09
CA ASN A 185 8.39 -17.71 -10.46
C ASN A 185 8.13 -17.93 -11.97
N ALA A 186 8.84 -17.19 -12.82
CA ALA A 186 8.68 -17.31 -14.26
C ALA A 186 9.36 -18.58 -14.78
N ASP A 187 8.64 -19.36 -15.60
CA ASP A 187 9.17 -20.51 -16.32
C ASP A 187 10.10 -20.08 -17.48
N THR A 188 10.65 -21.05 -18.20
CA THR A 188 11.53 -20.80 -19.34
C THR A 188 10.83 -20.12 -20.52
N ALA A 189 9.51 -20.15 -20.59
CA ALA A 189 8.68 -19.45 -21.57
C ALA A 189 8.28 -18.03 -21.09
N GLY A 190 8.66 -17.65 -19.87
CA GLY A 190 8.34 -16.36 -19.25
C GLY A 190 6.95 -16.32 -18.61
N LYS A 191 6.24 -17.44 -18.52
CA LYS A 191 4.97 -17.52 -17.78
C LYS A 191 5.26 -17.55 -16.30
N MET A 192 4.56 -16.74 -15.55
CA MET A 192 4.67 -16.70 -14.08
C MET A 192 3.74 -17.72 -13.45
N HIS A 193 4.15 -18.23 -12.27
CA HIS A 193 3.41 -19.23 -11.51
C HIS A 193 3.34 -18.77 -10.06
N PHE A 194 2.26 -18.09 -9.69
CA PHE A 194 1.97 -17.65 -8.32
C PHE A 194 0.46 -17.65 -8.08
N PRO A 195 0.01 -17.79 -6.81
CA PRO A 195 -1.40 -17.81 -6.45
C PRO A 195 -2.14 -16.51 -6.76
N GLY A 196 -3.46 -16.60 -6.93
CA GLY A 196 -4.34 -15.45 -7.12
C GLY A 196 -5.79 -15.76 -6.80
N PHE A 197 -6.68 -14.82 -7.06
CA PHE A 197 -8.11 -15.04 -6.96
C PHE A 197 -8.65 -15.80 -8.18
N HIS A 198 -9.52 -16.76 -7.93
CA HIS A 198 -10.37 -17.30 -8.96
C HIS A 198 -11.47 -16.28 -9.32
N VAL A 199 -11.80 -16.11 -10.60
CA VAL A 199 -12.80 -15.15 -11.04
C VAL A 199 -14.17 -15.34 -10.33
N GLU A 200 -14.56 -16.60 -10.09
CA GLU A 200 -15.81 -16.89 -9.37
C GLU A 200 -15.76 -16.49 -7.88
N ALA A 201 -14.57 -16.43 -7.27
CA ALA A 201 -14.43 -15.89 -5.93
C ALA A 201 -14.64 -14.36 -5.90
N ALA A 202 -14.10 -13.66 -6.90
CA ALA A 202 -14.36 -12.23 -7.08
C ALA A 202 -15.86 -11.97 -7.28
N LYS A 203 -16.53 -12.73 -8.16
CA LYS A 203 -17.98 -12.64 -8.40
C LYS A 203 -18.79 -12.95 -7.14
N PHE A 204 -18.45 -14.01 -6.41
CA PHE A 204 -19.10 -14.33 -5.15
C PHE A 204 -19.04 -13.16 -4.15
N LEU A 205 -17.86 -12.53 -4.01
CA LEU A 205 -17.70 -11.36 -3.15
C LEU A 205 -18.50 -10.14 -3.64
N ILE A 206 -18.68 -9.99 -4.95
CA ILE A 206 -19.48 -8.92 -5.55
C ILE A 206 -20.96 -9.12 -5.26
N GLU A 207 -21.46 -10.34 -5.45
CA GLU A 207 -22.89 -10.68 -5.39
C GLU A 207 -23.40 -10.86 -3.96
N ASP A 208 -22.61 -11.53 -3.11
CA ASP A 208 -23.05 -11.96 -1.78
C ASP A 208 -22.48 -11.10 -0.64
N THR A 209 -21.62 -10.13 -0.94
CA THR A 209 -21.00 -9.27 0.08
C THR A 209 -20.93 -7.81 -0.36
N ARG A 210 -20.60 -6.93 0.63
CA ARG A 210 -20.28 -5.52 0.37
C ARG A 210 -18.79 -5.23 0.59
N ALA A 211 -17.91 -6.19 0.27
CA ALA A 211 -16.47 -5.98 0.38
C ALA A 211 -16.02 -4.80 -0.50
N ALA A 212 -15.20 -3.91 0.05
CA ALA A 212 -14.70 -2.73 -0.65
C ALA A 212 -13.42 -3.02 -1.45
N GLY A 213 -12.65 -4.02 -1.02
CA GLY A 213 -11.38 -4.37 -1.63
C GLY A 213 -11.06 -5.85 -1.52
N ILE A 214 -10.17 -6.31 -2.39
CA ILE A 214 -9.46 -7.59 -2.26
C ILE A 214 -7.97 -7.34 -2.22
N ALA A 215 -7.22 -8.23 -1.56
CA ALA A 215 -5.78 -8.10 -1.42
C ALA A 215 -5.08 -9.43 -1.66
N VAL A 216 -3.84 -9.38 -2.16
CA VAL A 216 -2.98 -10.54 -2.37
C VAL A 216 -1.56 -10.26 -1.89
N ASP A 217 -0.84 -11.29 -1.47
CA ASP A 217 0.59 -11.26 -1.17
C ASP A 217 1.47 -11.62 -2.39
N THR A 218 0.89 -11.62 -3.58
CA THR A 218 1.49 -11.91 -4.89
C THR A 218 1.55 -10.68 -5.78
N LEU A 219 2.11 -10.83 -7.00
CA LEU A 219 2.29 -9.75 -7.98
C LEU A 219 1.02 -9.37 -8.74
N SER A 220 -0.08 -10.11 -8.59
CA SER A 220 -1.33 -9.85 -9.30
C SER A 220 -2.52 -10.40 -8.52
N LEU A 221 -3.68 -9.74 -8.62
CA LEU A 221 -4.95 -10.26 -8.12
C LEU A 221 -5.30 -11.59 -8.80
N ASP A 222 -4.96 -11.74 -10.09
CA ASP A 222 -5.06 -13.00 -10.82
C ASP A 222 -3.85 -13.89 -10.54
N HIS A 223 -4.02 -15.19 -10.65
CA HIS A 223 -2.91 -16.16 -10.57
C HIS A 223 -1.93 -16.00 -11.75
N GLY A 224 -0.67 -16.39 -11.57
CA GLY A 224 0.43 -16.04 -12.47
C GLY A 224 0.25 -16.45 -13.94
N ILE A 225 -0.39 -17.59 -14.21
CA ILE A 225 -0.66 -18.09 -15.58
C ILE A 225 -2.00 -17.61 -16.15
N SER A 226 -2.71 -16.70 -15.47
CA SER A 226 -3.98 -16.15 -15.96
C SER A 226 -3.80 -15.58 -17.38
N PRO A 227 -4.60 -16.02 -18.35
CA PRO A 227 -4.43 -15.58 -19.74
C PRO A 227 -5.09 -14.23 -20.03
N ASP A 228 -5.99 -13.76 -19.16
CA ASP A 228 -6.96 -12.71 -19.48
C ASP A 228 -7.29 -11.75 -18.32
N PHE A 229 -6.60 -11.85 -17.16
CA PHE A 229 -6.87 -11.02 -15.98
C PHE A 229 -8.33 -11.05 -15.53
N ALA A 230 -8.94 -12.25 -15.51
CA ALA A 230 -10.36 -12.42 -15.26
C ALA A 230 -10.83 -11.87 -13.91
N ALA A 231 -9.99 -11.99 -12.85
CA ALA A 231 -10.32 -11.43 -11.54
C ALA A 231 -10.31 -9.90 -11.56
N HIS A 232 -9.32 -9.26 -12.20
CA HIS A 232 -9.27 -7.80 -12.38
C HIS A 232 -10.50 -7.29 -13.14
N TYR A 233 -10.82 -7.92 -14.28
CA TYR A 233 -11.97 -7.53 -15.10
C TYR A 233 -13.31 -7.74 -14.43
N ALA A 234 -13.42 -8.70 -13.51
CA ALA A 234 -14.63 -8.88 -12.73
C ALA A 234 -14.74 -7.85 -11.59
N TRP A 235 -13.62 -7.55 -10.91
CA TRP A 235 -13.61 -6.83 -9.64
C TRP A 235 -13.58 -5.31 -9.79
N LEU A 236 -12.60 -4.79 -10.54
CA LEU A 236 -12.32 -3.35 -10.59
C LEU A 236 -13.44 -2.52 -11.23
N PRO A 237 -14.12 -2.99 -12.32
CA PRO A 237 -15.25 -2.26 -12.90
C PRO A 237 -16.44 -2.07 -11.97
N GLU A 238 -16.55 -2.88 -10.90
CA GLU A 238 -17.59 -2.74 -9.88
C GLU A 238 -17.33 -1.59 -8.88
N GLY A 239 -16.35 -0.74 -9.16
CA GLY A 239 -16.00 0.40 -8.31
C GLY A 239 -15.25 0.00 -7.02
N ARG A 240 -14.64 -1.16 -7.01
CA ARG A 240 -13.90 -1.74 -5.87
C ARG A 240 -12.41 -1.72 -6.19
N TRP A 241 -11.56 -1.63 -5.16
CA TRP A 241 -10.10 -1.57 -5.34
C TRP A 241 -9.42 -2.92 -5.10
N GLY A 242 -8.21 -3.08 -5.65
CA GLY A 242 -7.29 -4.18 -5.40
C GLY A 242 -6.06 -3.72 -4.62
N LEU A 243 -5.42 -4.63 -3.89
CA LEU A 243 -4.13 -4.42 -3.26
C LEU A 243 -3.22 -5.59 -3.62
N GLU A 244 -2.07 -5.30 -4.20
CA GLU A 244 -1.10 -6.31 -4.62
C GLU A 244 0.21 -6.21 -3.82
N ALA A 245 0.91 -7.33 -3.76
CA ALA A 245 2.17 -7.49 -3.02
C ALA A 245 2.06 -7.02 -1.54
N ALA A 246 1.00 -7.44 -0.85
CA ALA A 246 0.88 -7.19 0.58
C ALA A 246 1.90 -8.01 1.38
N ALA A 247 2.51 -7.38 2.39
CA ALA A 247 3.46 -8.02 3.30
C ALA A 247 2.77 -8.50 4.58
N ASN A 248 3.39 -9.46 5.29
CA ASN A 248 3.07 -9.79 6.69
C ASN A 248 1.60 -10.15 6.99
N LEU A 249 0.84 -10.63 6.03
CA LEU A 249 -0.54 -11.09 6.25
C LEU A 249 -0.60 -12.27 7.25
N ASP A 250 0.45 -13.07 7.32
CA ASP A 250 0.63 -14.19 8.25
C ASP A 250 0.66 -13.78 9.72
N LYS A 251 0.95 -12.50 10.01
CA LYS A 251 1.01 -11.95 11.38
C LYS A 251 -0.35 -11.45 11.88
N LEU A 252 -1.38 -11.56 11.06
CA LEU A 252 -2.71 -11.04 11.37
C LEU A 252 -3.69 -12.15 11.74
N PRO A 253 -4.68 -11.84 12.59
CA PRO A 253 -5.80 -12.76 12.81
C PRO A 253 -6.65 -12.88 11.54
N ALA A 254 -7.37 -13.99 11.40
CA ALA A 254 -8.30 -14.19 10.28
C ALA A 254 -9.37 -13.09 10.20
N LYS A 255 -9.79 -12.52 11.34
CA LYS A 255 -10.78 -11.44 11.47
C LYS A 255 -10.47 -10.54 12.67
N GLY A 256 -10.90 -9.28 12.61
CA GLY A 256 -10.80 -8.34 13.74
C GLY A 256 -9.76 -7.24 13.57
N ALA A 257 -8.85 -7.36 12.61
CA ALA A 257 -7.95 -6.28 12.24
C ALA A 257 -8.68 -5.21 11.39
N THR A 258 -8.17 -3.98 11.44
CA THR A 258 -8.57 -2.88 10.55
C THR A 258 -7.43 -2.56 9.60
N LEU A 259 -7.66 -2.67 8.31
CA LEU A 259 -6.73 -2.25 7.27
C LEU A 259 -6.79 -0.74 7.09
N VAL A 260 -5.62 -0.10 6.99
CA VAL A 260 -5.46 1.29 6.57
C VAL A 260 -4.66 1.31 5.28
N LEU A 261 -5.30 1.74 4.19
CA LEU A 261 -4.71 1.85 2.86
C LEU A 261 -4.36 3.31 2.56
N GLY A 262 -3.07 3.66 2.66
CA GLY A 262 -2.55 4.99 2.32
C GLY A 262 -2.36 5.13 0.81
N ALA A 263 -3.46 5.19 0.05
CA ALA A 263 -3.41 5.34 -1.40
C ALA A 263 -2.87 6.72 -1.81
N PRO A 264 -2.05 6.82 -2.87
CA PRO A 264 -1.60 8.11 -3.38
C PRO A 264 -2.77 8.87 -4.00
N LYS A 265 -2.74 10.21 -3.90
CA LYS A 265 -3.84 11.05 -4.40
C LYS A 265 -3.40 11.88 -5.60
N HIS A 266 -3.00 11.23 -6.69
CA HIS A 266 -2.70 11.91 -7.94
C HIS A 266 -3.84 11.79 -8.95
N ARG A 267 -4.10 12.89 -9.67
CA ARG A 267 -5.25 13.00 -10.56
C ARG A 267 -5.17 12.03 -11.73
N GLY A 268 -6.24 11.27 -11.95
CA GLY A 268 -6.38 10.36 -13.08
C GLY A 268 -5.48 9.13 -13.03
N GLY A 269 -4.89 8.83 -11.85
CA GLY A 269 -4.07 7.64 -11.68
C GLY A 269 -4.90 6.37 -11.63
N THR A 270 -4.35 5.30 -12.20
CA THR A 270 -4.97 3.97 -12.22
C THR A 270 -4.66 3.16 -10.96
N GLY A 271 -3.71 3.62 -10.17
CA GLY A 271 -3.24 2.98 -8.94
C GLY A 271 -2.05 3.74 -8.35
N GLY A 272 -1.27 3.07 -7.53
CA GLY A 272 0.01 3.59 -7.06
C GLY A 272 0.59 2.89 -5.85
N PRO A 273 1.93 2.93 -5.67
CA PRO A 273 2.57 2.43 -4.47
C PRO A 273 1.95 3.04 -3.22
N ALA A 274 1.59 2.20 -2.27
CA ALA A 274 0.82 2.59 -1.10
C ALA A 274 1.52 2.19 0.20
N ARG A 275 1.41 3.01 1.25
CA ARG A 275 1.74 2.57 2.60
C ARG A 275 0.50 1.95 3.23
N VAL A 276 0.59 0.65 3.50
CA VAL A 276 -0.52 -0.16 4.02
C VAL A 276 -0.13 -0.73 5.37
N PHE A 277 -1.04 -0.68 6.34
CA PHE A 277 -0.83 -1.28 7.65
C PHE A 277 -2.16 -1.72 8.26
N ALA A 278 -2.08 -2.64 9.20
CA ALA A 278 -3.23 -3.12 9.95
C ALA A 278 -3.13 -2.72 11.42
N LEU A 279 -4.27 -2.35 11.98
CA LEU A 279 -4.48 -2.15 13.42
C LEU A 279 -5.14 -3.42 13.97
N VAL A 280 -4.56 -4.00 15.03
CA VAL A 280 -5.01 -5.27 15.64
C VAL A 280 -5.42 -5.03 17.08
#